data_a064b6b35592a91d6f830bff52ccdf26
#
_entry.id   a064b6b35592a91d6f830bff52ccdf26
#
_cell.length_a   1.000
_cell.length_b   1.000
_cell.length_c   1.000
_cell.angle_alpha   90.00
_cell.angle_beta   90.00
_cell.angle_gamma   90.00
#
_symmetry.space_group_name_H-M   'P 1'
#
loop_
_entity.id
_entity.type
_entity.pdbx_description
1 polymer ?
#
loop_
_entity_poly.entity_id
_entity_poly.type
_entity_poly.pdbx_seq_one_letter_code
_entity_poly.pdbx_strand_id
1 'polypeptide(L)'
;SKGTRDRSQGHGRPWFLKFPIWSNITDIYNAMIKIILKRGREESLLRFHPWVFSGAIAEIQGNPAEGDLVSVHAYDGGILAYGHYQIGSIAVRVLSFDDSALRPDFWEIMLSRALQVRVSCGLHGSTDTNCYRLVHGEGDNLPGLIIDYYDGVCVMQAHSVGMFRAKKQISDALQKVYGPSLKAVYDKSSGTAPYKAGLELIDGYLYQGEGFSDDEQTVVENGHKFIVNWTEGQKTGFFLDQRENRALV
;
A
#
# COMPACT_ATOMS: atom_id res chain seq x y z
N SER A 1 52.49 -27.97 6.02
CA SER A 1 51.82 -26.96 5.23
C SER A 1 50.31 -27.29 5.17
N LYS A 2 49.50 -26.64 5.97
CA LYS A 2 48.05 -26.74 5.95
C LYS A 2 47.50 -25.41 5.44
N GLY A 3 46.89 -25.43 4.29
CA GLY A 3 46.20 -24.28 3.68
C GLY A 3 44.88 -24.00 4.41
N THR A 4 44.79 -22.84 4.93
CA THR A 4 43.55 -22.24 5.49
C THR A 4 42.68 -21.76 4.34
N ARG A 5 41.45 -22.30 4.21
CA ARG A 5 40.41 -21.80 3.31
C ARG A 5 39.78 -20.57 3.94
N ASP A 6 39.99 -19.45 3.30
CA ASP A 6 39.28 -18.20 3.57
C ASP A 6 37.81 -18.33 3.08
N ARG A 7 36.87 -18.18 4.02
CA ARG A 7 35.44 -18.04 3.72
C ARG A 7 35.12 -16.56 3.67
N SER A 8 35.29 -15.94 2.51
CA SER A 8 34.79 -14.60 2.28
C SER A 8 33.25 -14.57 2.35
N GLN A 9 32.78 -13.85 3.36
CA GLN A 9 31.39 -13.54 3.65
C GLN A 9 30.77 -12.79 2.48
N GLY A 10 29.70 -13.37 1.93
CA GLY A 10 28.80 -12.68 1.02
C GLY A 10 28.00 -11.61 1.77
N HIS A 11 28.45 -10.38 1.70
CA HIS A 11 27.70 -9.24 2.19
C HIS A 11 26.52 -9.02 1.25
N GLY A 12 25.31 -9.34 1.75
CA GLY A 12 24.06 -8.98 1.11
C GLY A 12 24.03 -7.47 0.91
N ARG A 13 23.85 -7.05 -0.34
CA ARG A 13 23.69 -5.64 -0.68
C ARG A 13 22.42 -5.13 -0.01
N PRO A 14 22.46 -4.00 0.72
CA PRO A 14 21.25 -3.42 1.26
C PRO A 14 20.32 -3.00 0.12
N TRP A 15 19.07 -3.46 0.16
CA TRP A 15 18.00 -3.23 -0.81
C TRP A 15 17.46 -1.78 -0.77
N PHE A 16 18.29 -0.81 -0.46
CA PHE A 16 17.95 0.58 -0.74
C PHE A 16 18.20 0.79 -2.23
N LEU A 17 17.12 0.76 -3.03
CA LEU A 17 17.13 1.37 -4.34
C LEU A 17 17.62 2.81 -4.16
N LYS A 18 18.90 3.05 -4.46
CA LYS A 18 19.39 4.37 -4.78
C LYS A 18 18.66 4.73 -6.07
N PHE A 19 17.52 5.40 -5.94
CA PHE A 19 17.06 6.21 -7.05
C PHE A 19 18.20 7.18 -7.33
N PRO A 20 18.80 7.17 -8.54
CA PRO A 20 19.70 8.23 -8.91
C PRO A 20 18.92 9.52 -8.68
N ILE A 21 19.59 10.58 -8.25
CA ILE A 21 18.99 11.92 -8.11
C ILE A 21 18.59 12.31 -9.53
N TRP A 22 17.36 11.97 -9.92
CA TRP A 22 16.81 12.31 -11.23
C TRP A 22 16.54 13.80 -11.22
N SER A 23 17.32 14.56 -11.94
CA SER A 23 17.18 16.02 -12.05
C SER A 23 15.96 16.43 -12.88
N ASN A 24 15.34 15.47 -13.63
CA ASN A 24 14.20 15.74 -14.50
C ASN A 24 13.22 14.56 -14.54
N ILE A 25 11.92 14.85 -14.57
CA ILE A 25 10.84 13.88 -14.76
C ILE A 25 11.00 13.07 -16.06
N THR A 26 11.61 13.67 -17.09
CA THR A 26 11.91 13.01 -18.38
C THR A 26 12.85 11.81 -18.23
N ASP A 27 13.82 11.89 -17.30
CA ASP A 27 14.75 10.78 -17.06
C ASP A 27 14.04 9.60 -16.39
N ILE A 28 13.07 9.88 -15.54
CA ILE A 28 12.22 8.85 -14.91
C ILE A 28 11.43 8.12 -16.00
N TYR A 29 10.80 8.84 -16.92
CA TYR A 29 10.04 8.25 -18.03
C TYR A 29 10.89 7.35 -18.93
N ASN A 30 12.12 7.77 -19.24
CA ASN A 30 13.01 7.02 -20.13
C ASN A 30 13.55 5.74 -19.51
N ALA A 31 13.72 5.72 -18.18
CA ALA A 31 14.23 4.58 -17.43
C ALA A 31 13.13 3.62 -16.95
N MET A 32 11.86 4.01 -17.07
CA MET A 32 10.74 3.22 -16.56
C MET A 32 10.47 2.00 -17.43
N ILE A 33 10.19 0.88 -16.78
CA ILE A 33 9.76 -0.36 -17.43
C ILE A 33 8.36 -0.14 -18.02
N LYS A 34 8.18 -0.57 -19.27
CA LYS A 34 6.94 -0.36 -20.01
C LYS A 34 6.18 -1.68 -20.20
N ILE A 35 4.91 -1.66 -19.88
CA ILE A 35 3.96 -2.74 -20.14
C ILE A 35 3.10 -2.33 -21.33
N ILE A 36 3.26 -2.97 -22.47
CA ILE A 36 2.53 -2.65 -23.71
C ILE A 36 1.34 -3.59 -23.85
N LEU A 37 0.15 -3.04 -24.03
CA LEU A 37 -1.07 -3.81 -24.18
C LEU A 37 -1.26 -4.29 -25.63
N LYS A 38 -1.96 -5.41 -25.78
CA LYS A 38 -2.48 -5.87 -27.06
C LYS A 38 -3.51 -4.88 -27.57
N ARG A 39 -3.56 -4.70 -28.88
CA ARG A 39 -4.56 -3.84 -29.54
C ARG A 39 -5.98 -4.21 -29.12
N GLY A 40 -6.77 -3.21 -28.69
CA GLY A 40 -8.14 -3.36 -28.22
C GLY A 40 -8.27 -3.86 -26.78
N ARG A 41 -7.15 -3.94 -26.01
CA ARG A 41 -7.17 -4.30 -24.58
C ARG A 41 -7.04 -3.09 -23.64
N GLU A 42 -6.95 -1.90 -24.21
CA GLU A 42 -6.89 -0.61 -23.51
C GLU A 42 -8.25 -0.15 -22.95
N GLU A 43 -9.38 -0.69 -23.48
CA GLU A 43 -10.72 -0.21 -23.10
C GLU A 43 -11.01 -0.26 -21.60
N SER A 44 -10.52 -1.27 -20.89
CA SER A 44 -10.73 -1.38 -19.44
C SER A 44 -10.05 -0.23 -18.69
N LEU A 45 -8.83 0.13 -19.09
CA LEU A 45 -8.11 1.25 -18.50
C LEU A 45 -8.70 2.60 -18.86
N LEU A 46 -9.20 2.76 -20.08
CA LEU A 46 -9.94 3.96 -20.51
C LEU A 46 -11.24 4.17 -19.72
N ARG A 47 -11.76 3.10 -19.10
CA ARG A 47 -12.89 3.14 -18.15
C ARG A 47 -12.44 3.15 -16.70
N PHE A 48 -11.18 3.47 -16.43
CA PHE A 48 -10.58 3.56 -15.09
C PHE A 48 -10.61 2.25 -14.29
N HIS A 49 -10.56 1.09 -14.97
CA HIS A 49 -10.43 -0.19 -14.29
C HIS A 49 -9.03 -0.33 -13.68
N PRO A 50 -8.89 -0.63 -12.37
CA PRO A 50 -7.60 -0.54 -11.67
C PRO A 50 -6.67 -1.74 -11.91
N TRP A 51 -7.02 -2.70 -12.77
CA TRP A 51 -6.20 -3.89 -12.99
C TRP A 51 -5.87 -4.11 -14.46
N VAL A 52 -4.61 -4.48 -14.70
CA VAL A 52 -4.15 -5.02 -15.99
C VAL A 52 -3.97 -6.52 -15.83
N PHE A 53 -4.72 -7.31 -16.60
CA PHE A 53 -4.57 -8.76 -16.60
C PHE A 53 -3.42 -9.19 -17.50
N SER A 54 -2.68 -10.25 -17.11
CA SER A 54 -1.53 -10.77 -17.86
C SER A 54 -1.89 -11.13 -19.32
N GLY A 55 -3.10 -11.63 -19.56
CA GLY A 55 -3.60 -11.93 -20.90
C GLY A 55 -3.76 -10.72 -21.83
N ALA A 56 -3.81 -9.49 -21.28
CA ALA A 56 -3.91 -8.25 -22.04
C ALA A 56 -2.55 -7.71 -22.52
N ILE A 57 -1.44 -8.23 -22.00
CA ILE A 57 -0.08 -7.75 -22.28
C ILE A 57 0.42 -8.33 -23.59
N ALA A 58 0.90 -7.48 -24.48
CA ALA A 58 1.59 -7.86 -25.70
C ALA A 58 3.10 -8.01 -25.47
N GLU A 59 3.71 -7.07 -24.74
CA GLU A 59 5.15 -6.98 -24.54
C GLU A 59 5.47 -6.32 -23.19
N ILE A 60 6.58 -6.74 -22.59
CA ILE A 60 7.19 -6.08 -21.43
C ILE A 60 8.56 -5.58 -21.86
N GLN A 61 8.76 -4.28 -21.91
CA GLN A 61 10.04 -3.65 -22.22
C GLN A 61 10.81 -3.38 -20.95
N GLY A 62 11.82 -4.21 -20.68
CA GLY A 62 12.59 -4.26 -19.46
C GLY A 62 12.37 -5.55 -18.69
N ASN A 63 12.85 -5.59 -17.45
CA ASN A 63 12.74 -6.77 -16.58
C ASN A 63 12.22 -6.34 -15.19
N PRO A 64 10.90 -6.19 -15.02
CA PRO A 64 10.34 -5.76 -13.73
C PRO A 64 10.49 -6.85 -12.68
N ALA A 65 10.90 -6.45 -11.48
CA ALA A 65 10.69 -7.23 -10.29
C ALA A 65 9.28 -7.02 -9.74
N GLU A 66 8.74 -8.00 -9.02
CA GLU A 66 7.43 -7.84 -8.37
C GLU A 66 7.44 -6.64 -7.42
N GLY A 67 6.43 -5.78 -7.54
CA GLY A 67 6.30 -4.55 -6.79
C GLY A 67 6.95 -3.33 -7.42
N ASP A 68 7.66 -3.47 -8.54
CA ASP A 68 8.20 -2.31 -9.25
C ASP A 68 7.09 -1.43 -9.82
N LEU A 69 7.30 -0.12 -9.79
CA LEU A 69 6.44 0.84 -10.47
C LEU A 69 6.73 0.78 -11.97
N VAL A 70 5.70 0.54 -12.77
CA VAL A 70 5.77 0.43 -14.24
C VAL A 70 4.77 1.37 -14.90
N SER A 71 5.06 1.76 -16.15
CA SER A 71 4.10 2.47 -17.00
C SER A 71 3.36 1.49 -17.91
N VAL A 72 2.05 1.68 -18.08
CA VAL A 72 1.20 0.88 -18.97
C VAL A 72 0.88 1.70 -20.19
N HIS A 73 1.08 1.11 -21.37
CA HIS A 73 0.94 1.74 -22.66
C HIS A 73 -0.09 1.03 -23.52
N ALA A 74 -0.85 1.81 -24.31
CA ALA A 74 -1.62 1.29 -25.40
C ALA A 74 -0.73 0.71 -26.50
N TYR A 75 -1.30 -0.05 -27.43
CA TYR A 75 -0.56 -0.65 -28.54
C TYR A 75 0.15 0.37 -29.44
N ASP A 76 -0.36 1.59 -29.56
CA ASP A 76 0.21 2.70 -30.32
C ASP A 76 1.29 3.48 -29.55
N GLY A 77 1.58 3.10 -28.30
CA GLY A 77 2.60 3.70 -27.46
C GLY A 77 2.09 4.80 -26.51
N GLY A 78 0.81 5.16 -26.57
CA GLY A 78 0.25 6.14 -25.62
C GLY A 78 0.25 5.62 -24.19
N ILE A 79 0.65 6.47 -23.21
CA ILE A 79 0.63 6.10 -21.79
C ILE A 79 -0.81 6.11 -21.29
N LEU A 80 -1.22 5.05 -20.60
CA LEU A 80 -2.56 4.87 -20.05
C LEU A 80 -2.60 4.96 -18.52
N ALA A 81 -1.57 4.46 -17.85
CA ALA A 81 -1.56 4.36 -16.39
C ALA A 81 -0.16 4.06 -15.85
N TYR A 82 -0.02 4.21 -14.52
CA TYR A 82 1.12 3.77 -13.74
C TYR A 82 0.65 2.87 -12.61
N GLY A 83 1.44 1.83 -12.28
CA GLY A 83 1.04 0.89 -11.25
C GLY A 83 2.14 -0.08 -10.85
N HIS A 84 1.85 -0.91 -9.86
CA HIS A 84 2.77 -1.94 -9.38
C HIS A 84 2.65 -3.22 -10.21
N TYR A 85 3.79 -3.69 -10.73
CA TYR A 85 3.89 -4.97 -11.42
C TYR A 85 3.86 -6.13 -10.41
N GLN A 86 3.22 -7.23 -10.80
CA GLN A 86 3.21 -8.48 -10.05
C GLN A 86 3.06 -9.68 -10.98
N ILE A 87 3.73 -10.78 -10.68
CA ILE A 87 3.57 -12.04 -11.39
C ILE A 87 2.24 -12.67 -11.00
N GLY A 88 1.38 -12.96 -11.98
CA GLY A 88 0.08 -13.57 -11.77
C GLY A 88 -0.97 -13.14 -12.79
N SER A 89 -2.24 -13.45 -12.52
CA SER A 89 -3.35 -13.09 -13.41
C SER A 89 -3.55 -11.57 -13.48
N ILE A 90 -3.43 -10.87 -12.36
CA ILE A 90 -3.40 -9.39 -12.30
C ILE A 90 -1.93 -8.98 -12.35
N ALA A 91 -1.46 -8.61 -13.54
CA ALA A 91 -0.07 -8.27 -13.78
C ALA A 91 0.30 -6.84 -13.38
N VAL A 92 -0.64 -5.89 -13.43
CA VAL A 92 -0.42 -4.54 -12.91
C VAL A 92 -1.64 -4.10 -12.10
N ARG A 93 -1.38 -3.58 -10.90
CA ARG A 93 -2.36 -2.84 -10.10
C ARG A 93 -2.11 -1.36 -10.27
N VAL A 94 -3.05 -0.68 -10.91
CA VAL A 94 -2.95 0.73 -11.28
C VAL A 94 -3.05 1.60 -10.03
N LEU A 95 -2.11 2.52 -9.88
CA LEU A 95 -2.08 3.54 -8.83
C LEU A 95 -2.60 4.87 -9.33
N SER A 96 -2.33 5.21 -10.60
CA SER A 96 -2.86 6.42 -11.23
C SER A 96 -2.99 6.25 -12.75
N PHE A 97 -3.91 7.03 -13.34
CA PHE A 97 -4.13 7.14 -14.78
C PHE A 97 -3.45 8.40 -15.37
N ASP A 98 -2.68 9.08 -14.57
CA ASP A 98 -1.83 10.21 -14.92
C ASP A 98 -0.45 10.04 -14.24
N ASP A 99 0.41 11.04 -14.30
CA ASP A 99 1.76 11.02 -13.74
C ASP A 99 1.81 11.22 -12.22
N SER A 100 0.67 11.30 -11.55
CA SER A 100 0.61 11.54 -10.09
C SER A 100 1.31 10.45 -9.26
N ALA A 101 1.33 9.19 -9.74
CA ALA A 101 2.07 8.10 -9.08
C ALA A 101 3.60 8.31 -9.07
N LEU A 102 4.12 9.22 -9.90
CA LEU A 102 5.55 9.56 -9.95
C LEU A 102 5.93 10.68 -8.99
N ARG A 103 4.96 11.30 -8.33
CA ARG A 103 5.20 12.42 -7.42
C ARG A 103 5.77 11.93 -6.09
N PRO A 104 6.71 12.68 -5.49
CA PRO A 104 7.25 12.35 -4.17
C PRO A 104 6.20 12.33 -3.05
N ASP A 105 5.12 13.13 -3.19
CA ASP A 105 4.02 13.29 -2.24
C ASP A 105 2.79 12.42 -2.58
N PHE A 106 2.93 11.44 -3.48
CA PHE A 106 1.82 10.60 -3.95
C PHE A 106 1.05 9.95 -2.80
N TRP A 107 1.75 9.27 -1.88
CA TRP A 107 1.10 8.58 -0.76
C TRP A 107 0.38 9.54 0.18
N GLU A 108 0.97 10.70 0.43
CA GLU A 108 0.37 11.73 1.27
C GLU A 108 -0.94 12.26 0.64
N ILE A 109 -0.95 12.53 -0.66
CA ILE A 109 -2.14 12.97 -1.39
C ILE A 109 -3.23 11.90 -1.34
N MET A 110 -2.89 10.63 -1.62
CA MET A 110 -3.86 9.56 -1.67
C MET A 110 -4.49 9.25 -0.29
N LEU A 111 -3.67 9.24 0.75
CA LEU A 111 -4.15 9.05 2.12
C LEU A 111 -4.99 10.23 2.62
N SER A 112 -4.61 11.46 2.25
CA SER A 112 -5.41 12.65 2.54
C SER A 112 -6.79 12.59 1.87
N ARG A 113 -6.85 12.15 0.60
CA ARG A 113 -8.13 11.95 -0.11
C ARG A 113 -8.99 10.88 0.56
N ALA A 114 -8.39 9.74 0.94
CA ALA A 114 -9.09 8.71 1.68
C ALA A 114 -9.63 9.22 3.02
N LEU A 115 -8.84 9.97 3.78
CA LEU A 115 -9.27 10.60 5.03
C LEU A 115 -10.42 11.59 4.79
N GLN A 116 -10.35 12.42 3.75
CA GLN A 116 -11.40 13.38 3.43
C GLN A 116 -12.75 12.71 3.16
N VAL A 117 -12.75 11.53 2.52
CA VAL A 117 -13.98 10.72 2.37
C VAL A 117 -14.54 10.35 3.73
N ARG A 118 -13.69 9.89 4.69
CA ARG A 118 -14.13 9.51 6.05
C ARG A 118 -14.63 10.72 6.87
N VAL A 119 -14.01 11.88 6.67
CA VAL A 119 -14.53 13.14 7.22
C VAL A 119 -15.93 13.47 6.67
N SER A 120 -16.09 13.36 5.34
CA SER A 120 -17.38 13.63 4.68
C SER A 120 -18.48 12.65 5.09
N CYS A 121 -18.10 11.41 5.47
CA CYS A 121 -19.00 10.40 6.00
C CYS A 121 -19.27 10.54 7.52
N GLY A 122 -18.69 11.55 8.19
CA GLY A 122 -18.84 11.76 9.64
C GLY A 122 -18.13 10.70 10.51
N LEU A 123 -17.15 9.98 9.95
CA LEU A 123 -16.42 8.93 10.68
C LEU A 123 -15.20 9.49 11.40
N HIS A 124 -14.48 10.43 10.77
CA HIS A 124 -13.35 11.10 11.39
C HIS A 124 -13.79 12.39 12.07
N GLY A 125 -13.29 12.64 13.28
CA GLY A 125 -13.69 13.79 14.10
C GLY A 125 -15.04 13.62 14.80
N SER A 126 -15.65 12.45 14.75
CA SER A 126 -16.87 12.13 15.49
C SER A 126 -16.58 11.99 16.98
N THR A 127 -17.57 12.37 17.82
CA THR A 127 -17.50 12.21 19.28
C THR A 127 -17.91 10.83 19.75
N ASP A 128 -18.65 10.09 18.92
CA ASP A 128 -19.22 8.78 19.23
C ASP A 128 -18.60 7.64 18.43
N THR A 129 -17.63 7.95 17.55
CA THR A 129 -16.94 6.94 16.75
C THR A 129 -15.50 7.38 16.46
N ASN A 130 -14.51 6.57 16.88
CA ASN A 130 -13.09 6.81 16.64
C ASN A 130 -12.36 5.61 16.00
N CYS A 131 -13.14 4.68 15.40
CA CYS A 131 -12.59 3.55 14.64
C CYS A 131 -13.32 3.38 13.30
N TYR A 132 -12.54 3.23 12.22
CA TYR A 132 -13.08 3.11 10.87
C TYR A 132 -12.01 2.59 9.89
N ARG A 133 -12.45 2.09 8.73
CA ARG A 133 -11.56 1.77 7.62
C ARG A 133 -11.13 3.03 6.89
N LEU A 134 -9.85 3.38 7.01
CA LEU A 134 -9.26 4.54 6.33
C LEU A 134 -9.05 4.25 4.84
N VAL A 135 -8.49 3.08 4.48
CA VAL A 135 -8.24 2.70 3.09
C VAL A 135 -8.89 1.35 2.80
N HIS A 136 -9.65 1.28 1.71
CA HIS A 136 -10.32 0.08 1.23
C HIS A 136 -9.88 -0.27 -0.20
N GLY A 137 -8.61 -0.54 -0.39
CA GLY A 137 -8.09 -1.05 -1.65
C GLY A 137 -8.48 -0.22 -2.86
N GLU A 138 -9.10 -0.87 -3.82
CA GLU A 138 -9.58 -0.29 -5.08
C GLU A 138 -10.59 0.83 -4.89
N GLY A 139 -11.38 0.79 -3.82
CA GLY A 139 -12.37 1.83 -3.51
C GLY A 139 -11.75 3.19 -3.18
N ASP A 140 -10.50 3.20 -2.73
CA ASP A 140 -9.73 4.41 -2.45
C ASP A 140 -8.58 4.62 -3.47
N ASN A 141 -8.62 3.94 -4.61
CA ASN A 141 -7.58 3.95 -5.65
C ASN A 141 -6.19 3.51 -5.16
N LEU A 142 -6.14 2.67 -4.13
CA LEU A 142 -4.93 2.06 -3.58
C LEU A 142 -5.04 0.53 -3.61
N PRO A 143 -5.12 -0.10 -4.80
CA PRO A 143 -5.42 -1.51 -4.97
C PRO A 143 -4.44 -2.41 -4.21
N GLY A 144 -5.00 -3.26 -3.35
CA GLY A 144 -4.22 -4.17 -2.53
C GLY A 144 -3.71 -3.56 -1.22
N LEU A 145 -4.25 -2.41 -0.77
CA LEU A 145 -3.96 -1.81 0.54
C LEU A 145 -5.22 -1.71 1.38
N ILE A 146 -5.17 -2.20 2.60
CA ILE A 146 -6.16 -1.98 3.64
C ILE A 146 -5.49 -1.22 4.78
N ILE A 147 -6.14 -0.18 5.28
CA ILE A 147 -5.72 0.52 6.50
C ILE A 147 -6.97 0.75 7.34
N ASP A 148 -6.95 0.26 8.57
CA ASP A 148 -7.96 0.51 9.59
C ASP A 148 -7.39 1.45 10.65
N TYR A 149 -8.20 2.43 11.05
CA TYR A 149 -7.85 3.43 12.05
C TYR A 149 -8.58 3.12 13.37
N TYR A 150 -7.84 3.13 14.47
CA TYR A 150 -8.29 2.85 15.83
C TYR A 150 -7.76 3.93 16.80
N ASP A 151 -8.49 5.02 16.98
CA ASP A 151 -8.17 6.11 17.91
C ASP A 151 -6.69 6.56 17.88
N GLY A 152 -6.18 6.87 16.69
CA GLY A 152 -4.80 7.30 16.48
C GLY A 152 -3.84 6.19 16.08
N VAL A 153 -4.24 4.93 16.09
CA VAL A 153 -3.43 3.82 15.60
C VAL A 153 -3.93 3.39 14.21
N CYS A 154 -3.03 3.34 13.24
CA CYS A 154 -3.30 2.80 11.91
C CYS A 154 -2.76 1.36 11.82
N VAL A 155 -3.63 0.39 11.53
CA VAL A 155 -3.25 -1.00 11.26
C VAL A 155 -3.38 -1.24 9.77
N MET A 156 -2.26 -1.59 9.11
CA MET A 156 -2.23 -1.80 7.67
C MET A 156 -2.06 -3.27 7.30
N GLN A 157 -2.67 -3.66 6.19
CA GLN A 157 -2.48 -4.95 5.53
C GLN A 157 -2.19 -4.73 4.06
N ALA A 158 -1.05 -5.25 3.60
CA ALA A 158 -0.70 -5.28 2.18
C ALA A 158 -1.16 -6.63 1.58
N HIS A 159 -1.92 -6.55 0.49
CA HIS A 159 -2.40 -7.70 -0.29
C HIS A 159 -1.67 -7.83 -1.63
N SER A 160 -0.66 -7.00 -1.87
CA SER A 160 0.20 -7.05 -3.05
C SER A 160 1.65 -6.76 -2.68
N VAL A 161 2.58 -7.25 -3.52
CA VAL A 161 4.02 -7.04 -3.32
C VAL A 161 4.37 -5.56 -3.33
N GLY A 162 3.77 -4.78 -4.24
CA GLY A 162 4.03 -3.35 -4.34
C GLY A 162 3.61 -2.59 -3.08
N MET A 163 2.42 -2.88 -2.52
CA MET A 163 1.97 -2.26 -1.28
C MET A 163 2.83 -2.69 -0.08
N PHE A 164 3.24 -3.96 -0.02
CA PHE A 164 4.15 -4.42 1.04
C PHE A 164 5.50 -3.70 0.98
N ARG A 165 6.08 -3.53 -0.21
CA ARG A 165 7.34 -2.79 -0.39
C ARG A 165 7.21 -1.30 -0.07
N ALA A 166 6.04 -0.72 -0.31
CA ALA A 166 5.76 0.69 -0.02
C ALA A 166 5.40 0.98 1.44
N LYS A 167 5.32 -0.03 2.32
CA LYS A 167 4.81 0.10 3.70
C LYS A 167 5.49 1.21 4.51
N LYS A 168 6.79 1.40 4.34
CA LYS A 168 7.52 2.48 5.04
C LYS A 168 7.10 3.86 4.53
N GLN A 169 6.97 4.04 3.20
CA GLN A 169 6.53 5.30 2.59
C GLN A 169 5.09 5.63 2.98
N ILE A 170 4.22 4.61 3.04
CA ILE A 170 2.84 4.73 3.50
C ILE A 170 2.80 5.16 4.97
N SER A 171 3.63 4.54 5.83
CA SER A 171 3.75 4.92 7.24
C SER A 171 4.22 6.37 7.41
N ASP A 172 5.23 6.80 6.65
CA ASP A 172 5.75 8.17 6.69
C ASP A 172 4.68 9.18 6.22
N ALA A 173 3.89 8.81 5.22
CA ALA A 173 2.78 9.63 4.74
C ALA A 173 1.63 9.71 5.77
N LEU A 174 1.29 8.62 6.47
CA LEU A 174 0.33 8.65 7.57
C LEU A 174 0.75 9.60 8.69
N GLN A 175 2.04 9.64 9.04
CA GLN A 175 2.57 10.58 10.01
C GLN A 175 2.35 12.03 9.60
N LYS A 176 2.49 12.36 8.32
CA LYS A 176 2.24 13.70 7.81
C LYS A 176 0.74 14.04 7.78
N VAL A 177 -0.10 13.08 7.36
CA VAL A 177 -1.55 13.28 7.23
C VAL A 177 -2.23 13.48 8.57
N TYR A 178 -1.87 12.69 9.57
CA TYR A 178 -2.47 12.75 10.91
C TYR A 178 -1.70 13.67 11.87
N GLY A 179 -0.42 13.94 11.61
CA GLY A 179 0.44 14.73 12.47
C GLY A 179 0.48 14.20 13.91
N PRO A 180 0.36 15.08 14.92
CA PRO A 180 0.45 14.68 16.33
C PRO A 180 -0.68 13.75 16.81
N SER A 181 -1.76 13.59 16.06
CA SER A 181 -2.86 12.69 16.41
C SER A 181 -2.56 11.24 16.08
N LEU A 182 -1.51 10.94 15.28
CA LEU A 182 -1.07 9.59 15.00
C LEU A 182 -0.25 9.04 16.17
N LYS A 183 -0.75 8.00 16.82
CA LYS A 183 -0.09 7.32 17.93
C LYS A 183 0.86 6.22 17.47
N ALA A 184 0.43 5.41 16.47
CA ALA A 184 1.25 4.33 15.92
C ALA A 184 0.81 3.89 14.52
N VAL A 185 1.70 3.21 13.79
CA VAL A 185 1.39 2.47 12.56
C VAL A 185 1.89 1.03 12.74
N TYR A 186 0.99 0.07 12.64
CA TYR A 186 1.27 -1.35 12.76
C TYR A 186 1.08 -2.05 11.41
N ASP A 187 2.10 -2.79 10.94
CA ASP A 187 2.01 -3.66 9.76
C ASP A 187 1.55 -5.04 10.17
N LYS A 188 0.40 -5.47 9.68
CA LYS A 188 -0.18 -6.79 9.89
C LYS A 188 -0.33 -7.54 8.56
N SER A 189 0.72 -7.55 7.76
CA SER A 189 0.70 -8.08 6.39
C SER A 189 1.17 -9.52 6.27
N SER A 190 1.69 -10.15 7.33
CA SER A 190 2.28 -11.50 7.25
C SER A 190 1.29 -12.55 6.72
N GLY A 191 0.01 -12.42 7.07
CA GLY A 191 -1.05 -13.32 6.61
C GLY A 191 -1.72 -12.91 5.30
N THR A 192 -1.42 -11.74 4.72
CA THR A 192 -2.11 -11.19 3.56
C THR A 192 -1.20 -10.90 2.37
N ALA A 193 0.06 -10.58 2.60
CA ALA A 193 1.03 -10.34 1.54
C ALA A 193 1.39 -11.64 0.79
N PRO A 194 1.71 -11.56 -0.51
CA PRO A 194 2.02 -12.74 -1.32
C PRO A 194 3.30 -13.45 -0.85
N TYR A 195 3.17 -14.56 -0.14
CA TYR A 195 4.29 -15.32 0.44
C TYR A 195 5.26 -15.89 -0.59
N LYS A 196 4.82 -16.13 -1.83
CA LYS A 196 5.67 -16.65 -2.92
C LYS A 196 6.66 -15.64 -3.48
N ALA A 197 6.52 -14.37 -3.13
CA ALA A 197 7.39 -13.30 -3.65
C ALA A 197 8.74 -13.20 -2.91
N GLY A 198 9.04 -14.12 -1.98
CA GLY A 198 10.31 -14.12 -1.22
C GLY A 198 10.44 -12.92 -0.27
N LEU A 199 9.32 -12.37 0.20
CA LEU A 199 9.27 -11.28 1.15
C LEU A 199 9.52 -11.80 2.57
N GLU A 200 10.19 -11.01 3.41
CA GLU A 200 10.27 -11.23 4.85
C GLU A 200 8.97 -10.75 5.50
N LEU A 201 8.05 -11.68 5.75
CA LEU A 201 6.70 -11.41 6.23
C LEU A 201 6.66 -11.45 7.77
N ILE A 202 7.06 -10.32 8.39
CA ILE A 202 7.04 -10.13 9.84
C ILE A 202 6.11 -8.95 10.15
N ASP A 203 5.12 -9.20 11.01
CA ASP A 203 4.25 -8.15 11.53
C ASP A 203 4.98 -7.31 12.58
N GLY A 204 4.65 -6.03 12.69
CA GLY A 204 5.27 -5.16 13.68
C GLY A 204 5.00 -3.68 13.46
N TYR A 205 5.46 -2.86 14.40
CA TYR A 205 5.34 -1.42 14.32
C TYR A 205 6.28 -0.82 13.29
N LEU A 206 5.74 -0.02 12.38
CA LEU A 206 6.49 0.84 11.45
C LEU A 206 6.76 2.22 12.05
N TYR A 207 5.89 2.65 12.98
CA TYR A 207 6.00 3.90 13.72
C TYR A 207 5.33 3.75 15.08
N GLN A 208 5.95 4.30 16.10
CA GLN A 208 5.38 4.50 17.44
C GLN A 208 5.70 5.92 17.89
N GLY A 209 4.67 6.68 18.26
CA GLY A 209 4.80 8.02 18.81
C GLY A 209 5.37 7.99 20.24
N GLU A 210 5.82 9.14 20.70
CA GLU A 210 6.35 9.28 22.07
C GLU A 210 5.26 8.95 23.10
N GLY A 211 5.60 8.07 24.07
CA GLY A 211 4.66 7.64 25.12
C GLY A 211 3.59 6.66 24.68
N PHE A 212 3.62 6.16 23.44
CA PHE A 212 2.69 5.11 23.00
C PHE A 212 2.99 3.81 23.78
N SER A 213 1.92 3.23 24.36
CA SER A 213 1.93 1.91 24.99
C SER A 213 1.07 0.95 24.16
N ASP A 214 1.54 -0.29 24.01
CA ASP A 214 0.84 -1.37 23.29
C ASP A 214 -0.12 -2.14 24.22
N ASP A 215 -0.54 -1.51 25.30
CA ASP A 215 -1.54 -2.06 26.21
C ASP A 215 -2.91 -2.15 25.53
N GLU A 216 -3.87 -2.73 26.27
CA GLU A 216 -5.25 -2.86 25.84
C GLU A 216 -5.85 -1.53 25.32
N GLN A 217 -6.20 -1.52 24.04
CA GLN A 217 -6.72 -0.32 23.38
C GLN A 217 -8.24 -0.34 23.35
N THR A 218 -8.84 0.75 23.84
CA THR A 218 -10.28 0.95 23.79
C THR A 218 -10.63 1.89 22.65
N VAL A 219 -11.58 1.48 21.80
CA VAL A 219 -12.18 2.33 20.76
C VAL A 219 -13.65 2.56 21.02
N VAL A 220 -14.21 3.58 20.38
CA VAL A 220 -15.64 3.91 20.45
C VAL A 220 -16.25 3.73 19.07
N GLU A 221 -17.37 3.02 18.98
CA GLU A 221 -18.19 2.88 17.77
C GLU A 221 -19.65 3.09 18.13
N ASN A 222 -20.31 4.10 17.55
CA ASN A 222 -21.70 4.47 17.82
C ASN A 222 -21.97 4.68 19.34
N GLY A 223 -21.04 5.30 20.06
CA GLY A 223 -21.12 5.53 21.50
C GLY A 223 -20.76 4.33 22.38
N HIS A 224 -20.57 3.13 21.83
CA HIS A 224 -20.20 1.93 22.57
C HIS A 224 -18.70 1.72 22.58
N LYS A 225 -18.14 1.28 23.70
CA LYS A 225 -16.72 1.00 23.88
C LYS A 225 -16.40 -0.45 23.57
N PHE A 226 -15.33 -0.67 22.79
CA PHE A 226 -14.81 -1.97 22.44
C PHE A 226 -13.30 -2.05 22.70
N ILE A 227 -12.85 -3.18 23.19
CA ILE A 227 -11.44 -3.50 23.27
C ILE A 227 -10.99 -4.06 21.94
N VAL A 228 -9.89 -3.51 21.41
CA VAL A 228 -9.30 -3.93 20.13
C VAL A 228 -7.90 -4.45 20.36
N ASN A 229 -7.58 -5.60 19.77
CA ASN A 229 -6.26 -6.19 19.77
C ASN A 229 -5.84 -6.47 18.33
N TRP A 230 -4.94 -5.64 17.79
CA TRP A 230 -4.45 -5.85 16.42
C TRP A 230 -3.25 -6.78 16.34
N THR A 231 -2.55 -7.07 17.43
CA THR A 231 -1.41 -8.00 17.45
C THR A 231 -1.88 -9.45 17.37
N GLU A 232 -2.86 -9.84 18.18
CA GLU A 232 -3.35 -11.23 18.28
C GLU A 232 -4.72 -11.43 17.61
N GLY A 233 -5.53 -10.36 17.48
CA GLY A 233 -6.88 -10.41 16.94
C GLY A 233 -6.95 -10.79 15.46
N GLN A 234 -8.12 -11.21 15.00
CA GLN A 234 -8.38 -11.51 13.60
C GLN A 234 -8.41 -10.24 12.74
N LYS A 235 -8.18 -10.37 11.43
CA LYS A 235 -8.10 -9.24 10.48
C LYS A 235 -7.10 -8.18 11.01
N THR A 236 -7.55 -6.94 11.10
CA THR A 236 -6.79 -5.81 11.68
C THR A 236 -7.01 -5.64 13.19
N GLY A 237 -7.71 -6.57 13.85
CA GLY A 237 -8.00 -6.54 15.29
C GLY A 237 -9.46 -6.35 15.64
N PHE A 238 -10.30 -5.87 14.71
CA PHE A 238 -11.73 -5.66 14.89
C PHE A 238 -12.50 -5.81 13.58
N PHE A 239 -13.78 -6.21 13.65
CA PHE A 239 -14.65 -6.42 12.49
C PHE A 239 -15.43 -5.14 12.15
N LEU A 240 -14.74 -4.14 11.60
CA LEU A 240 -15.35 -2.85 11.22
C LEU A 240 -16.52 -2.99 10.22
N ASP A 241 -16.51 -4.05 9.41
CA ASP A 241 -17.57 -4.39 8.45
C ASP A 241 -18.88 -4.84 9.12
N GLN A 242 -18.86 -5.16 10.44
CA GLN A 242 -20.04 -5.56 11.21
C GLN A 242 -20.68 -4.41 12.00
N ARG A 243 -20.30 -3.16 11.73
CA ARG A 243 -20.77 -1.98 12.45
C ARG A 243 -22.29 -1.88 12.48
N GLU A 244 -22.95 -2.00 11.33
CA GLU A 244 -24.41 -1.92 11.22
C GLU A 244 -25.10 -3.08 11.97
N ASN A 245 -24.53 -4.30 11.88
CA ASN A 245 -25.05 -5.44 12.59
C ASN A 245 -24.95 -5.28 14.12
N ARG A 246 -23.85 -4.69 14.62
CA ARG A 246 -23.72 -4.37 16.04
C ARG A 246 -24.70 -3.29 16.50
N ALA A 247 -25.06 -2.36 15.65
CA ALA A 247 -26.02 -1.31 15.97
C ALA A 247 -27.47 -1.82 16.09
N LEU A 248 -27.76 -3.06 15.61
CA LEU A 248 -29.07 -3.68 15.69
C LEU A 248 -29.29 -4.49 16.99
N VAL A 249 -28.26 -4.66 17.80
CA VAL A 249 -28.30 -5.43 19.06
C VAL A 249 -28.42 -4.49 20.26
#